data_4da6fd97f89c4af1b5640cad5609f77f
#
_entry.id   4da6fd97f89c4af1b5640cad5609f77f
#
_cell.length_a   1.000
_cell.length_b   1.000
_cell.length_c   1.000
_cell.angle_alpha   90.00
_cell.angle_beta   90.00
_cell.angle_gamma   90.00
#
_symmetry.space_group_name_H-M   'P 1'
#
loop_
_entity.id
_entity.type
_entity.pdbx_description
1 polymer ?
#
loop_
_entity_poly.entity_id
_entity_poly.type
_entity_poly.pdbx_seq_one_letter_code
_entity_poly.pdbx_strand_id
1 'polypeptide(L)'
;MERYFTELAVAFVRGRLGRSDATLEEGFDAGLRLHKFKQNTELPRVKRVLGMLHGLAPESLLDIGSGRGTFLWPLLASFPDLPVTAIDWSERRVSDLVAVRTGGVERLSVERMDVEHLSFPPAAFDVVTMLEVLEHLSNPVEGLRRVVQTARRAVIVSVPSVPDENPEHLHLFRVEQLRDMAAEAGCSRVTLEHVLNHRIMLCQKP
;
A
#
# COMPACT_ATOMS: atom_id res chain seq x y z
N MET A 1 -3.12 21.99 -16.23
CA MET A 1 -3.27 20.66 -16.85
C MET A 1 -3.16 19.64 -15.73
N GLU A 2 -4.19 18.83 -15.51
CA GLU A 2 -4.16 17.78 -14.50
C GLU A 2 -3.08 16.74 -14.87
N ARG A 3 -2.23 16.39 -13.92
CA ARG A 3 -1.22 15.34 -14.11
C ARG A 3 -1.80 14.00 -13.67
N TYR A 4 -1.52 12.96 -14.46
CA TYR A 4 -1.91 11.58 -14.18
C TYR A 4 -0.66 10.71 -14.08
N PHE A 5 -0.76 9.60 -13.37
CA PHE A 5 0.12 8.44 -13.56
C PHE A 5 -0.28 7.77 -14.88
N THR A 6 0.14 8.39 -16.00
CA THR A 6 -0.42 8.12 -17.34
C THR A 6 -0.28 6.66 -17.74
N GLU A 7 0.89 6.07 -17.53
CA GLU A 7 1.14 4.66 -17.87
C GLU A 7 0.19 3.72 -17.10
N LEU A 8 -0.01 3.97 -15.81
CA LEU A 8 -0.91 3.17 -14.97
C LEU A 8 -2.38 3.38 -15.34
N ALA A 9 -2.76 4.60 -15.70
CA ALA A 9 -4.11 4.92 -16.15
C ALA A 9 -4.40 4.28 -17.52
N VAL A 10 -3.46 4.30 -18.44
CA VAL A 10 -3.57 3.61 -19.74
C VAL A 10 -3.66 2.10 -19.52
N ALA A 11 -2.81 1.53 -18.66
CA ALA A 11 -2.88 0.12 -18.32
C ALA A 11 -4.25 -0.26 -17.75
N PHE A 12 -4.81 0.56 -16.83
CA PHE A 12 -6.15 0.33 -16.30
C PHE A 12 -7.21 0.32 -17.42
N VAL A 13 -7.17 1.27 -18.35
CA VAL A 13 -8.11 1.34 -19.48
C VAL A 13 -7.99 0.08 -20.35
N ARG A 14 -6.77 -0.31 -20.72
CA ARG A 14 -6.49 -1.52 -21.50
C ARG A 14 -7.04 -2.77 -20.84
N GLY A 15 -6.78 -2.93 -19.55
CA GLY A 15 -7.30 -4.07 -18.79
C GLY A 15 -8.82 -4.07 -18.66
N ARG A 16 -9.45 -2.90 -18.55
CA ARG A 16 -10.92 -2.79 -18.46
C ARG A 16 -11.62 -3.04 -19.81
N LEU A 17 -11.03 -2.57 -20.90
CA LEU A 17 -11.58 -2.72 -22.23
C LEU A 17 -11.14 -4.01 -22.93
N GLY A 18 -10.16 -4.75 -22.37
CA GLY A 18 -9.61 -5.98 -22.94
C GLY A 18 -8.84 -5.74 -24.24
N ARG A 19 -8.29 -4.54 -24.46
CA ARG A 19 -7.61 -4.11 -25.67
C ARG A 19 -6.26 -3.47 -25.35
N SER A 20 -5.19 -4.01 -25.94
CA SER A 20 -3.82 -3.53 -25.71
C SER A 20 -3.52 -2.17 -26.35
N ASP A 21 -4.31 -1.74 -27.32
CA ASP A 21 -4.20 -0.45 -28.02
C ASP A 21 -5.10 0.65 -27.42
N ALA A 22 -5.94 0.32 -26.43
CA ALA A 22 -6.87 1.27 -25.84
C ALA A 22 -6.18 2.51 -25.25
N THR A 23 -6.79 3.66 -25.47
CA THR A 23 -6.29 4.98 -25.06
C THR A 23 -7.02 5.54 -23.84
N LEU A 24 -6.45 6.58 -23.21
CA LEU A 24 -7.12 7.28 -22.11
C LEU A 24 -8.45 7.92 -22.55
N GLU A 25 -8.52 8.44 -23.77
CA GLU A 25 -9.72 9.07 -24.32
C GLU A 25 -10.86 8.04 -24.39
N GLU A 26 -10.59 6.86 -24.97
CA GLU A 26 -11.56 5.76 -24.98
C GLU A 26 -12.01 5.35 -23.58
N GLY A 27 -11.11 5.42 -22.60
CA GLY A 27 -11.43 5.17 -21.21
C GLY A 27 -12.41 6.20 -20.63
N PHE A 28 -12.25 7.48 -20.96
CA PHE A 28 -13.19 8.54 -20.58
C PHE A 28 -14.55 8.36 -21.28
N ASP A 29 -14.55 8.07 -22.56
CA ASP A 29 -15.76 7.84 -23.36
C ASP A 29 -16.55 6.62 -22.86
N ALA A 30 -15.83 5.58 -22.39
CA ALA A 30 -16.42 4.42 -21.75
C ALA A 30 -16.88 4.67 -20.29
N GLY A 31 -16.77 5.88 -19.78
CA GLY A 31 -17.19 6.25 -18.42
C GLY A 31 -16.31 5.67 -17.30
N LEU A 32 -15.08 5.26 -17.60
CA LEU A 32 -14.19 4.71 -16.59
C LEU A 32 -13.73 5.78 -15.59
N ARG A 33 -13.69 5.40 -14.31
CA ARG A 33 -13.29 6.32 -13.22
C ARG A 33 -11.77 6.47 -13.14
N LEU A 34 -11.20 7.38 -13.94
CA LEU A 34 -9.76 7.62 -14.03
C LEU A 34 -9.20 8.58 -12.98
N HIS A 35 -10.06 9.26 -12.21
CA HIS A 35 -9.64 10.23 -11.18
C HIS A 35 -8.69 9.65 -10.13
N LYS A 36 -8.75 8.34 -9.87
CA LYS A 36 -7.85 7.62 -8.94
C LYS A 36 -6.38 7.66 -9.37
N PHE A 37 -6.09 7.90 -10.64
CA PHE A 37 -4.75 8.01 -11.20
C PHE A 37 -4.25 9.45 -11.30
N LYS A 38 -5.02 10.45 -10.83
CA LYS A 38 -4.55 11.84 -10.79
C LYS A 38 -3.35 11.94 -9.83
N GLN A 39 -2.29 12.59 -10.30
CA GLN A 39 -1.21 13.03 -9.43
C GLN A 39 -1.70 14.26 -8.66
N ASN A 40 -2.44 14.01 -7.59
CA ASN A 40 -2.80 15.06 -6.64
C ASN A 40 -1.53 15.56 -5.94
N THR A 41 -1.66 16.68 -5.21
CA THR A 41 -0.58 17.15 -4.34
C THR A 41 -0.03 15.97 -3.55
N GLU A 42 1.26 15.72 -3.71
CA GLU A 42 1.95 14.58 -3.11
C GLU A 42 1.74 14.58 -1.60
N LEU A 43 1.06 13.55 -1.10
CA LEU A 43 0.76 13.45 0.33
C LEU A 43 2.08 13.29 1.10
N PRO A 44 2.36 14.14 2.12
CA PRO A 44 3.63 14.11 2.85
C PRO A 44 3.99 12.73 3.41
N ARG A 45 2.99 11.95 3.89
CA ARG A 45 3.22 10.59 4.37
C ARG A 45 3.66 9.65 3.24
N VAL A 46 3.07 9.76 2.05
CA VAL A 46 3.45 8.95 0.88
C VAL A 46 4.88 9.26 0.48
N LYS A 47 5.23 10.55 0.35
CA LYS A 47 6.59 11.00 0.06
C LYS A 47 7.59 10.45 1.08
N ARG A 48 7.25 10.50 2.38
CA ARG A 48 8.14 10.00 3.42
C ARG A 48 8.36 8.49 3.32
N VAL A 49 7.31 7.71 3.09
CA VAL A 49 7.41 6.26 2.91
C VAL A 49 8.23 5.90 1.67
N LEU A 50 8.04 6.58 0.54
CA LEU A 50 8.88 6.40 -0.64
C LEU A 50 10.36 6.70 -0.35
N GLY A 51 10.65 7.77 0.42
CA GLY A 51 12.01 8.07 0.86
C GLY A 51 12.62 6.95 1.73
N MET A 52 11.85 6.34 2.63
CA MET A 52 12.30 5.18 3.41
C MET A 52 12.58 3.97 2.49
N LEU A 53 11.72 3.71 1.51
CA LEU A 53 11.91 2.61 0.55
C LEU A 53 13.14 2.82 -0.33
N HIS A 54 13.44 4.06 -0.76
CA HIS A 54 14.71 4.34 -1.45
C HIS A 54 15.93 4.01 -0.59
N GLY A 55 15.88 4.30 0.72
CA GLY A 55 16.94 3.95 1.66
C GLY A 55 17.05 2.44 1.93
N LEU A 56 15.93 1.72 1.90
CA LEU A 56 15.88 0.26 2.10
C LEU A 56 16.26 -0.51 0.84
N ALA A 57 16.04 0.05 -0.36
CA ALA A 57 16.24 -0.57 -1.66
C ALA A 57 15.69 -2.01 -1.72
N PRO A 58 14.36 -2.22 -1.59
CA PRO A 58 13.77 -3.55 -1.53
C PRO A 58 13.88 -4.30 -2.85
N GLU A 59 14.07 -5.64 -2.78
CA GLU A 59 14.05 -6.55 -3.91
C GLU A 59 12.62 -7.07 -4.24
N SER A 60 11.73 -7.04 -3.26
CA SER A 60 10.30 -7.36 -3.41
C SER A 60 9.48 -6.62 -2.35
N LEU A 61 8.23 -6.29 -2.66
CA LEU A 61 7.37 -5.56 -1.74
C LEU A 61 5.95 -6.13 -1.74
N LEU A 62 5.40 -6.27 -0.52
CA LEU A 62 3.97 -6.49 -0.32
C LEU A 62 3.33 -5.19 0.15
N ASP A 63 2.30 -4.71 -0.57
CA ASP A 63 1.47 -3.57 -0.17
C ASP A 63 0.11 -4.05 0.33
N ILE A 64 -0.13 -3.89 1.64
CA ILE A 64 -1.33 -4.35 2.31
C ILE A 64 -2.35 -3.21 2.39
N GLY A 65 -3.58 -3.49 1.95
CA GLY A 65 -4.65 -2.50 1.93
C GLY A 65 -4.42 -1.42 0.87
N SER A 66 -4.01 -1.82 -0.34
CA SER A 66 -3.67 -0.89 -1.44
C SER A 66 -4.79 0.09 -1.82
N GLY A 67 -6.02 -0.21 -1.48
CA GLY A 67 -7.16 0.68 -1.56
C GLY A 67 -7.42 1.21 -2.98
N ARG A 68 -7.45 2.54 -3.10
CA ARG A 68 -7.61 3.22 -4.40
C ARG A 68 -6.28 3.50 -5.09
N GLY A 69 -5.17 2.97 -4.56
CA GLY A 69 -3.84 3.19 -5.07
C GLY A 69 -3.18 4.49 -4.61
N THR A 70 -3.67 5.11 -3.54
CA THR A 70 -3.12 6.38 -3.02
C THR A 70 -1.61 6.32 -2.79
N PHE A 71 -1.12 5.18 -2.30
CA PHE A 71 0.30 4.89 -2.15
C PHE A 71 0.82 4.04 -3.32
N LEU A 72 0.06 3.04 -3.77
CA LEU A 72 0.49 2.07 -4.78
C LEU A 72 0.88 2.72 -6.11
N TRP A 73 0.13 3.75 -6.59
CA TRP A 73 0.49 4.39 -7.86
C TRP A 73 1.80 5.17 -7.78
N PRO A 74 2.04 6.02 -6.75
CA PRO A 74 3.35 6.62 -6.52
C PRO A 74 4.49 5.59 -6.36
N LEU A 75 4.24 4.49 -5.66
CA LEU A 75 5.20 3.39 -5.49
C LEU A 75 5.61 2.79 -6.84
N LEU A 76 4.63 2.36 -7.64
CA LEU A 76 4.90 1.78 -8.96
C LEU A 76 5.60 2.76 -9.91
N ALA A 77 5.28 4.06 -9.82
CA ALA A 77 5.94 5.08 -10.63
C ALA A 77 7.39 5.36 -10.18
N SER A 78 7.65 5.28 -8.86
CA SER A 78 8.99 5.56 -8.29
C SER A 78 9.96 4.37 -8.37
N PHE A 79 9.42 3.15 -8.47
CA PHE A 79 10.18 1.91 -8.51
C PHE A 79 9.73 1.06 -9.72
N PRO A 80 10.16 1.41 -10.95
CA PRO A 80 9.63 0.80 -12.17
C PRO A 80 9.98 -0.69 -12.31
N ASP A 81 11.04 -1.17 -11.66
CA ASP A 81 11.51 -2.55 -11.76
C ASP A 81 11.19 -3.40 -10.52
N LEU A 82 10.59 -2.80 -9.47
CA LEU A 82 10.31 -3.51 -8.23
C LEU A 82 9.10 -4.45 -8.40
N PRO A 83 9.26 -5.76 -8.15
CA PRO A 83 8.11 -6.67 -8.03
C PRO A 83 7.27 -6.28 -6.81
N VAL A 84 6.00 -5.96 -7.04
CA VAL A 84 5.04 -5.58 -6.01
C VAL A 84 3.87 -6.54 -6.00
N THR A 85 3.55 -7.08 -4.84
CA THR A 85 2.28 -7.77 -4.59
C THR A 85 1.37 -6.82 -3.82
N ALA A 86 0.18 -6.57 -4.33
CA ALA A 86 -0.84 -5.72 -3.72
C ALA A 86 -2.00 -6.58 -3.24
N ILE A 87 -2.41 -6.41 -1.99
CA ILE A 87 -3.59 -7.08 -1.45
C ILE A 87 -4.62 -6.08 -0.93
N ASP A 88 -5.89 -6.43 -1.09
CA ASP A 88 -7.01 -5.72 -0.48
C ASP A 88 -8.14 -6.71 -0.23
N TRP A 89 -8.93 -6.51 0.83
CA TRP A 89 -10.09 -7.37 1.11
C TRP A 89 -11.27 -7.08 0.18
N SER A 90 -11.36 -5.85 -0.36
CA SER A 90 -12.45 -5.38 -1.21
C SER A 90 -12.31 -5.90 -2.65
N GLU A 91 -13.23 -6.74 -3.07
CA GLU A 91 -13.29 -7.27 -4.43
C GLU A 91 -13.28 -6.17 -5.49
N ARG A 92 -14.01 -5.07 -5.24
CA ARG A 92 -14.04 -3.93 -6.17
C ARG A 92 -12.65 -3.29 -6.35
N ARG A 93 -11.88 -3.13 -5.24
CA ARG A 93 -10.53 -2.56 -5.30
C ARG A 93 -9.57 -3.51 -6.00
N VAL A 94 -9.63 -4.79 -5.65
CA VAL A 94 -8.85 -5.85 -6.31
C VAL A 94 -9.13 -5.89 -7.81
N SER A 95 -10.39 -5.81 -8.24
CA SER A 95 -10.75 -5.75 -9.67
C SER A 95 -10.12 -4.56 -10.39
N ASP A 96 -10.00 -3.40 -9.74
CA ASP A 96 -9.33 -2.23 -10.31
C ASP A 96 -7.81 -2.47 -10.45
N LEU A 97 -7.17 -3.09 -9.46
CA LEU A 97 -5.75 -3.42 -9.48
C LEU A 97 -5.43 -4.49 -10.52
N VAL A 98 -6.29 -5.52 -10.63
CA VAL A 98 -6.17 -6.56 -11.67
C VAL A 98 -6.24 -5.95 -13.07
N ALA A 99 -7.12 -4.96 -13.30
CA ALA A 99 -7.17 -4.27 -14.58
C ALA A 99 -5.85 -3.55 -14.92
N VAL A 100 -5.19 -2.93 -13.93
CA VAL A 100 -3.86 -2.31 -14.15
C VAL A 100 -2.82 -3.38 -14.52
N ARG A 101 -2.81 -4.51 -13.80
CA ARG A 101 -1.91 -5.63 -14.09
C ARG A 101 -2.12 -6.18 -15.49
N THR A 102 -3.35 -6.54 -15.82
CA THR A 102 -3.67 -7.16 -17.13
C THR A 102 -3.49 -6.21 -18.31
N GLY A 103 -3.53 -4.92 -18.05
CA GLY A 103 -3.27 -3.88 -19.06
C GLY A 103 -1.80 -3.55 -19.31
N GLY A 104 -0.85 -4.32 -18.71
CA GLY A 104 0.57 -4.24 -19.03
C GLY A 104 1.53 -3.93 -17.88
N VAL A 105 1.05 -3.92 -16.62
CA VAL A 105 1.94 -3.74 -15.46
C VAL A 105 2.27 -5.11 -14.86
N GLU A 106 3.13 -5.88 -15.54
CA GLU A 106 3.41 -7.29 -15.22
C GLU A 106 4.08 -7.50 -13.86
N ARG A 107 4.87 -6.51 -13.39
CA ARG A 107 5.52 -6.54 -12.06
C ARG A 107 4.55 -6.41 -10.88
N LEU A 108 3.29 -6.07 -11.15
CA LEU A 108 2.24 -6.01 -10.15
C LEU A 108 1.51 -7.35 -10.05
N SER A 109 1.62 -8.04 -8.93
CA SER A 109 0.75 -9.15 -8.56
C SER A 109 -0.40 -8.64 -7.70
N VAL A 110 -1.58 -9.22 -7.84
CA VAL A 110 -2.78 -8.76 -7.12
C VAL A 110 -3.51 -9.95 -6.55
N GLU A 111 -3.82 -9.90 -5.25
CA GLU A 111 -4.60 -10.93 -4.58
C GLU A 111 -5.71 -10.31 -3.73
N ARG A 112 -6.87 -10.97 -3.68
CA ARG A 112 -7.90 -10.63 -2.70
C ARG A 112 -7.57 -11.34 -1.40
N MET A 113 -7.21 -10.58 -0.38
CA MET A 113 -6.82 -11.14 0.90
C MET A 113 -7.10 -10.14 2.02
N ASP A 114 -7.56 -10.66 3.16
CA ASP A 114 -7.70 -9.90 4.39
C ASP A 114 -6.40 -10.01 5.19
N VAL A 115 -5.91 -8.89 5.72
CA VAL A 115 -4.70 -8.85 6.55
C VAL A 115 -4.83 -9.70 7.83
N GLU A 116 -6.03 -9.86 8.37
CA GLU A 116 -6.28 -10.73 9.52
C GLU A 116 -6.14 -12.23 9.16
N HIS A 117 -6.10 -12.56 7.87
CA HIS A 117 -5.97 -13.93 7.34
C HIS A 117 -4.83 -14.07 6.33
N LEU A 118 -3.70 -13.35 6.57
CA LEU A 118 -2.51 -13.46 5.72
C LEU A 118 -2.05 -14.91 5.60
N SER A 119 -1.91 -15.39 4.36
CA SER A 119 -1.51 -16.77 4.04
C SER A 119 -0.12 -16.87 3.39
N PHE A 120 0.62 -15.76 3.31
CA PHE A 120 2.00 -15.79 2.80
C PHE A 120 2.95 -16.48 3.78
N PRO A 121 3.95 -17.21 3.27
CA PRO A 121 4.99 -17.80 4.12
C PRO A 121 5.76 -16.73 4.91
N PRO A 122 6.38 -17.09 6.03
CA PRO A 122 7.31 -16.20 6.72
C PRO A 122 8.44 -15.73 5.79
N ALA A 123 8.81 -14.47 5.92
CA ALA A 123 9.87 -13.80 5.13
C ALA A 123 9.67 -13.88 3.59
N ALA A 124 8.42 -13.94 3.13
CA ALA A 124 8.08 -14.03 1.71
C ALA A 124 8.43 -12.77 0.92
N PHE A 125 8.42 -11.60 1.56
CA PHE A 125 8.72 -10.32 0.93
C PHE A 125 9.86 -9.61 1.65
N ASP A 126 10.67 -8.89 0.90
CA ASP A 126 11.79 -8.14 1.46
C ASP A 126 11.29 -7.03 2.40
N VAL A 127 10.34 -6.23 1.91
CA VAL A 127 9.68 -5.17 2.68
C VAL A 127 8.16 -5.31 2.56
N VAL A 128 7.45 -5.02 3.64
CA VAL A 128 5.98 -4.94 3.65
C VAL A 128 5.55 -3.52 4.02
N THR A 129 4.58 -2.97 3.30
CA THR A 129 3.89 -1.72 3.62
C THR A 129 2.46 -2.00 4.06
N MET A 130 2.02 -1.33 5.14
CA MET A 130 0.66 -1.39 5.66
C MET A 130 0.26 0.04 6.09
N LEU A 131 -0.32 0.80 5.16
CA LEU A 131 -0.57 2.22 5.37
C LEU A 131 -2.06 2.50 5.53
N GLU A 132 -2.43 3.09 6.67
CA GLU A 132 -3.82 3.40 7.04
C GLU A 132 -4.71 2.13 7.01
N VAL A 133 -4.25 1.08 7.68
CA VAL A 133 -4.94 -0.20 7.79
C VAL A 133 -4.99 -0.70 9.22
N LEU A 134 -3.92 -0.52 10.00
CA LEU A 134 -3.79 -1.08 11.35
C LEU A 134 -4.91 -0.59 12.28
N GLU A 135 -5.36 0.66 12.12
CA GLU A 135 -6.43 1.28 12.90
C GLU A 135 -7.81 0.66 12.66
N HIS A 136 -7.98 -0.06 11.55
CA HIS A 136 -9.25 -0.74 11.22
C HIS A 136 -9.34 -2.16 11.75
N LEU A 137 -8.23 -2.76 12.19
CA LEU A 137 -8.19 -4.18 12.57
C LEU A 137 -8.90 -4.42 13.90
N SER A 138 -9.64 -5.51 14.00
CA SER A 138 -10.25 -5.95 15.25
C SER A 138 -9.18 -6.39 16.27
N ASN A 139 -8.08 -6.98 15.80
CA ASN A 139 -6.92 -7.35 16.63
C ASN A 139 -5.62 -6.81 16.00
N PRO A 140 -5.27 -5.53 16.25
CA PRO A 140 -4.12 -4.90 15.62
C PRO A 140 -2.77 -5.49 16.05
N VAL A 141 -2.66 -6.03 17.26
CA VAL A 141 -1.44 -6.69 17.76
C VAL A 141 -1.14 -7.94 16.92
N GLU A 142 -2.13 -8.81 16.79
CA GLU A 142 -2.00 -10.04 16.00
C GLU A 142 -1.81 -9.72 14.50
N GLY A 143 -2.54 -8.72 13.99
CA GLY A 143 -2.39 -8.25 12.62
C GLY A 143 -0.95 -7.80 12.34
N LEU A 144 -0.39 -6.93 13.20
CA LEU A 144 0.99 -6.48 13.06
C LEU A 144 1.99 -7.65 13.16
N ARG A 145 1.78 -8.59 14.09
CA ARG A 145 2.63 -9.77 14.24
C ARG A 145 2.70 -10.60 12.94
N ARG A 146 1.56 -10.86 12.30
CA ARG A 146 1.50 -11.59 11.03
C ARG A 146 2.22 -10.83 9.91
N VAL A 147 2.00 -9.52 9.83
CA VAL A 147 2.66 -8.66 8.85
C VAL A 147 4.18 -8.67 9.03
N VAL A 148 4.68 -8.56 10.27
CA VAL A 148 6.11 -8.64 10.57
C VAL A 148 6.69 -10.02 10.23
N GLN A 149 5.94 -11.11 10.47
CA GLN A 149 6.39 -12.45 10.08
C GLN A 149 6.54 -12.59 8.57
N THR A 150 5.66 -11.97 7.78
CA THR A 150 5.68 -12.02 6.30
C THR A 150 6.86 -11.26 5.70
N ALA A 151 7.38 -10.24 6.41
CA ALA A 151 8.53 -9.47 5.97
C ALA A 151 9.85 -10.18 6.28
N ARG A 152 10.83 -10.08 5.37
CA ARG A 152 12.22 -10.55 5.55
C ARG A 152 13.04 -9.52 6.33
N ARG A 153 12.97 -8.23 5.98
CA ARG A 153 13.84 -7.16 6.50
C ARG A 153 13.09 -6.07 7.27
N ALA A 154 12.00 -5.57 6.71
CA ALA A 154 11.33 -4.42 7.30
C ALA A 154 9.83 -4.37 7.01
N VAL A 155 9.11 -3.71 7.92
CA VAL A 155 7.70 -3.33 7.75
C VAL A 155 7.58 -1.82 7.93
N ILE A 156 6.84 -1.15 7.05
CA ILE A 156 6.47 0.25 7.19
C ILE A 156 4.96 0.33 7.43
N VAL A 157 4.58 0.91 8.54
CA VAL A 157 3.18 1.13 8.92
C VAL A 157 2.89 2.61 9.02
N SER A 158 1.75 3.08 8.53
CA SER A 158 1.23 4.40 8.90
C SER A 158 -0.13 4.29 9.54
N VAL A 159 -0.40 5.17 10.49
CA VAL A 159 -1.68 5.30 11.20
C VAL A 159 -2.00 6.77 11.46
N PRO A 160 -3.28 7.16 11.62
CA PRO A 160 -3.65 8.48 12.10
C PRO A 160 -3.00 8.80 13.44
N SER A 161 -2.64 10.07 13.66
CA SER A 161 -2.09 10.56 14.93
C SER A 161 -3.04 11.46 15.71
N VAL A 162 -4.14 11.84 15.08
CA VAL A 162 -5.22 12.64 15.66
C VAL A 162 -6.55 11.94 15.42
N PRO A 163 -7.55 12.13 16.26
CA PRO A 163 -8.90 11.61 16.03
C PRO A 163 -9.48 12.18 14.72
N ASP A 164 -10.26 11.39 14.03
CA ASP A 164 -11.05 11.82 12.88
C ASP A 164 -12.50 11.29 12.99
N GLU A 165 -13.34 11.63 12.02
CA GLU A 165 -14.75 11.25 12.00
C GLU A 165 -15.01 9.94 11.27
N ASN A 166 -13.95 9.19 10.88
CA ASN A 166 -14.13 7.93 10.17
C ASN A 166 -14.61 6.82 11.13
N PRO A 167 -15.85 6.34 11.00
CA PRO A 167 -16.39 5.31 11.89
C PRO A 167 -15.71 3.95 11.76
N GLU A 168 -14.90 3.75 10.71
CA GLU A 168 -14.13 2.53 10.50
C GLU A 168 -12.80 2.52 11.28
N HIS A 169 -12.38 3.68 11.85
CA HIS A 169 -11.21 3.77 12.71
C HIS A 169 -11.55 3.30 14.12
N LEU A 170 -11.20 2.05 14.41
CA LEU A 170 -11.44 1.43 15.73
C LEU A 170 -10.41 1.86 16.77
N HIS A 171 -9.22 2.29 16.32
CA HIS A 171 -8.07 2.58 17.19
C HIS A 171 -7.40 3.91 16.86
N LEU A 172 -6.99 4.64 17.90
CA LEU A 172 -6.04 5.74 17.81
C LEU A 172 -4.82 5.39 18.67
N PHE A 173 -3.72 5.03 18.03
CA PHE A 173 -2.53 4.52 18.71
C PHE A 173 -1.66 5.65 19.26
N ARG A 174 -1.16 5.50 20.50
CA ARG A 174 -0.08 6.29 21.05
C ARG A 174 1.28 5.74 20.62
N VAL A 175 2.33 6.55 20.70
CA VAL A 175 3.71 6.16 20.33
C VAL A 175 4.17 4.93 21.12
N GLU A 176 3.89 4.91 22.42
CA GLU A 176 4.27 3.81 23.31
C GLU A 176 3.58 2.50 22.89
N GLN A 177 2.28 2.56 22.61
CA GLN A 177 1.52 1.38 22.14
C GLN A 177 2.10 0.80 20.84
N LEU A 178 2.44 1.66 19.87
CA LEU A 178 3.06 1.21 18.61
C LEU A 178 4.43 0.57 18.86
N ARG A 179 5.24 1.10 19.79
CA ARG A 179 6.53 0.52 20.16
C ARG A 179 6.37 -0.84 20.82
N ASP A 180 5.45 -0.96 21.77
CA ASP A 180 5.19 -2.20 22.48
C ASP A 180 4.69 -3.29 21.52
N MET A 181 3.73 -2.95 20.65
CA MET A 181 3.23 -3.85 19.61
C MET A 181 4.34 -4.32 18.65
N ALA A 182 5.22 -3.41 18.23
CA ALA A 182 6.33 -3.76 17.35
C ALA A 182 7.36 -4.66 18.03
N ALA A 183 7.66 -4.42 19.31
CA ALA A 183 8.55 -5.25 20.10
C ALA A 183 7.95 -6.67 20.29
N GLU A 184 6.66 -6.75 20.62
CA GLU A 184 5.92 -8.02 20.74
C GLU A 184 5.86 -8.77 19.40
N ALA A 185 5.77 -8.06 18.28
CA ALA A 185 5.82 -8.64 16.94
C ALA A 185 7.21 -9.14 16.52
N GLY A 186 8.26 -8.87 17.31
CA GLY A 186 9.62 -9.34 17.05
C GLY A 186 10.50 -8.39 16.25
N CYS A 187 10.18 -7.09 16.24
CA CYS A 187 11.03 -6.08 15.60
C CYS A 187 12.27 -5.80 16.48
N SER A 188 13.47 -5.85 15.88
CA SER A 188 14.73 -5.55 16.58
C SER A 188 15.00 -4.04 16.71
N ARG A 189 14.50 -3.26 15.77
CA ARG A 189 14.63 -1.80 15.75
C ARG A 189 13.35 -1.15 15.27
N VAL A 190 12.89 -0.14 16.00
CA VAL A 190 11.67 0.60 15.70
C VAL A 190 11.97 2.09 15.61
N THR A 191 11.72 2.68 14.47
CA THR A 191 11.77 4.13 14.25
C THR A 191 10.35 4.64 14.07
N LEU A 192 9.98 5.69 14.80
CA LEU A 192 8.68 6.35 14.71
C LEU A 192 8.89 7.81 14.31
N GLU A 193 8.15 8.25 13.33
CA GLU A 193 8.15 9.62 12.83
C GLU A 193 6.73 10.18 12.83
N HIS A 194 6.62 11.48 12.99
CA HIS A 194 5.37 12.23 12.88
C HIS A 194 5.36 13.03 11.59
N VAL A 195 4.38 12.80 10.74
CA VAL A 195 4.23 13.48 9.46
C VAL A 195 2.81 14.03 9.37
N LEU A 196 2.66 15.32 9.66
CA LEU A 196 1.36 15.97 9.80
C LEU A 196 0.45 15.20 10.78
N ASN A 197 -0.71 14.77 10.34
CA ASN A 197 -1.71 14.04 11.15
C ASN A 197 -1.49 12.51 11.15
N HIS A 198 -0.28 12.03 10.84
CA HIS A 198 0.01 10.60 10.77
C HIS A 198 1.28 10.26 11.55
N ARG A 199 1.34 9.05 12.09
CA ARG A 199 2.55 8.40 12.58
C ARG A 199 3.01 7.38 11.56
N ILE A 200 4.29 7.40 11.25
CA ILE A 200 4.93 6.39 10.39
C ILE A 200 5.88 5.59 11.26
N MET A 201 5.72 4.29 11.28
CA MET A 201 6.55 3.35 12.01
C MET A 201 7.33 2.50 11.01
N LEU A 202 8.67 2.51 11.13
CA LEU A 202 9.56 1.57 10.46
C LEU A 202 10.00 0.52 11.47
N CYS A 203 9.58 -0.70 11.25
CA CYS A 203 9.98 -1.89 11.99
C CYS A 203 11.04 -2.64 11.19
N GLN A 204 12.22 -2.85 11.77
CA GLN A 204 13.29 -3.64 11.16
C GLN A 204 13.47 -4.95 11.92
N LYS A 205 13.67 -6.02 11.18
CA LYS A 205 13.96 -7.36 11.73
C LYS A 205 15.46 -7.53 11.95
N PRO A 206 15.86 -8.48 12.79
CA PRO A 206 17.26 -8.84 13.00
C PRO A 206 18.00 -9.22 11.73
#